data_347c52c130e14614f631458f2b0d1b33
#
_entry.id   347c52c130e14614f631458f2b0d1b33
#
_cell.length_a   1.000
_cell.length_b   1.000
_cell.length_c   1.000
_cell.angle_alpha   90.00
_cell.angle_beta   90.00
_cell.angle_gamma   90.00
#
_symmetry.space_group_name_H-M   'P 1'
#
loop_
_entity.id
_entity.type
_entity.pdbx_description
1 polymer ?
#
loop_
_entity_poly.entity_id
_entity_poly.type
_entity_poly.pdbx_seq_one_letter_code
_entity_poly.pdbx_strand_id
1 'polypeptide(L)'
;MSLVAFALRACVQRVAAAALGASFTVLDSPVDAISALIDSRAPSGAYRGVVAVYAGHGVNKWAADDANDPGPGGVFAGNPRIDLFMQILLPSQIAVTTDAGVTAQVNARNAGAELALDIVTRAILRGLSLEASGWGQLFGRAVSRIDEVDWGSYLVETTSVKTPGRELRLSCVALQEPVPGAALTPFWADFLAAVQADAEFAPLAPLLEAELSSPSGLSQGEIDRIFLGITETAAQDVGITATTVDPNYNPPLPAAEAADTISAGVADLLAGNLPS
;
A
#
# COMPACT_ATOMS: atom_id res chain seq x y z
N MET A 1 -4.88 0.41 12.77
CA MET A 1 -4.68 -0.36 11.52
C MET A 1 -4.37 0.66 10.43
N SER A 2 -3.41 0.41 9.57
CA SER A 2 -2.97 1.35 8.54
C SER A 2 -3.81 1.16 7.26
N LEU A 3 -4.39 2.25 6.74
CA LEU A 3 -5.11 2.22 5.46
C LEU A 3 -4.15 1.96 4.31
N VAL A 4 -2.91 2.46 4.41
CA VAL A 4 -1.86 2.18 3.42
C VAL A 4 -1.50 0.69 3.40
N ALA A 5 -1.43 0.03 4.56
CA ALA A 5 -1.19 -1.41 4.63
C ALA A 5 -2.32 -2.20 3.95
N PHE A 6 -3.58 -1.78 4.13
CA PHE A 6 -4.71 -2.36 3.40
C PHE A 6 -4.58 -2.14 1.89
N ALA A 7 -4.25 -0.91 1.47
CA ALA A 7 -4.10 -0.59 0.04
C ALA A 7 -3.00 -1.44 -0.62
N LEU A 8 -1.85 -1.60 0.05
CA LEU A 8 -0.76 -2.43 -0.45
C LEU A 8 -1.16 -3.90 -0.57
N ARG A 9 -1.83 -4.47 0.44
CA ARG A 9 -2.30 -5.86 0.40
C ARG A 9 -3.30 -6.09 -0.74
N ALA A 10 -4.29 -5.20 -0.88
CA ALA A 10 -5.28 -5.27 -1.95
C ALA A 10 -4.61 -5.25 -3.34
N CYS A 11 -3.65 -4.35 -3.54
CA CYS A 11 -2.88 -4.30 -4.78
C CYS A 11 -2.13 -5.61 -5.04
N VAL A 12 -1.41 -6.13 -4.04
CA VAL A 12 -0.64 -7.38 -4.17
C VAL A 12 -1.58 -8.56 -4.45
N GLN A 13 -2.70 -8.65 -3.74
CA GLN A 13 -3.69 -9.71 -3.95
C GLN A 13 -4.22 -9.72 -5.40
N ARG A 14 -4.59 -8.54 -5.93
CA ARG A 14 -5.14 -8.43 -7.29
C ARG A 14 -4.10 -8.66 -8.37
N VAL A 15 -2.90 -8.15 -8.18
CA VAL A 15 -1.79 -8.42 -9.09
C VAL A 15 -1.46 -9.92 -9.11
N ALA A 16 -1.35 -10.56 -7.94
CA ALA A 16 -1.10 -11.99 -7.86
C ALA A 16 -2.23 -12.81 -8.50
N ALA A 17 -3.50 -12.45 -8.26
CA ALA A 17 -4.65 -13.12 -8.87
C ALA A 17 -4.65 -12.99 -10.40
N ALA A 18 -4.34 -11.81 -10.92
CA ALA A 18 -4.21 -11.58 -12.36
C ALA A 18 -3.05 -12.34 -12.98
N ALA A 19 -1.86 -12.32 -12.33
CA ALA A 19 -0.66 -12.97 -12.82
C ALA A 19 -0.74 -14.50 -12.81
N LEU A 20 -1.44 -15.09 -11.83
CA LEU A 20 -1.48 -16.54 -11.62
C LEU A 20 -2.76 -17.20 -12.15
N GLY A 21 -3.79 -16.42 -12.40
CA GLY A 21 -5.07 -16.87 -12.96
C GLY A 21 -5.75 -17.94 -12.12
N ALA A 22 -6.55 -18.79 -12.78
CA ALA A 22 -7.38 -19.80 -12.12
C ALA A 22 -6.59 -20.96 -11.47
N SER A 23 -5.29 -21.05 -11.73
CA SER A 23 -4.42 -22.09 -11.14
C SER A 23 -4.10 -21.83 -9.67
N PHE A 24 -4.37 -20.63 -9.18
CA PHE A 24 -4.15 -20.25 -7.79
C PHE A 24 -5.40 -19.62 -7.16
N THR A 25 -5.52 -19.82 -5.85
CA THR A 25 -6.42 -19.06 -5.01
C THR A 25 -5.57 -18.03 -4.25
N VAL A 26 -5.89 -16.75 -4.41
CA VAL A 26 -5.17 -15.65 -3.72
C VAL A 26 -6.08 -15.08 -2.65
N LEU A 27 -5.57 -15.01 -1.42
CA LEU A 27 -6.31 -14.64 -0.22
C LEU A 27 -5.67 -13.43 0.46
N ASP A 28 -6.49 -12.51 0.96
CA ASP A 28 -6.03 -11.42 1.83
C ASP A 28 -6.19 -11.82 3.30
N SER A 29 -5.07 -11.85 4.01
CA SER A 29 -5.02 -12.05 5.47
C SER A 29 -5.93 -13.19 5.98
N PRO A 30 -5.84 -14.42 5.42
CA PRO A 30 -6.71 -15.50 5.83
C PRO A 30 -6.52 -15.81 7.32
N VAL A 31 -7.64 -15.94 8.02
CA VAL A 31 -7.66 -16.26 9.46
C VAL A 31 -7.44 -17.76 9.68
N ASP A 32 -7.94 -18.58 8.75
CA ASP A 32 -7.76 -20.03 8.81
C ASP A 32 -6.35 -20.43 8.42
N ALA A 33 -5.86 -21.49 9.04
CA ALA A 33 -4.56 -22.05 8.69
C ALA A 33 -4.54 -22.40 7.20
N ILE A 34 -3.53 -21.91 6.48
CA ILE A 34 -3.37 -22.16 5.04
C ILE A 34 -3.33 -23.65 4.73
N SER A 35 -2.85 -24.48 5.67
CA SER A 35 -2.89 -25.93 5.59
C SER A 35 -4.31 -26.51 5.43
N ALA A 36 -5.31 -25.89 6.05
CA ALA A 36 -6.72 -26.30 5.90
C ALA A 36 -7.27 -25.98 4.50
N LEU A 37 -6.74 -24.94 3.86
CA LEU A 37 -7.14 -24.52 2.51
C LEU A 37 -6.56 -25.44 1.42
N ILE A 38 -5.39 -26.05 1.67
CA ILE A 38 -4.76 -27.00 0.74
C ILE A 38 -5.54 -28.32 0.70
N ASP A 39 -6.12 -28.73 1.84
CA ASP A 39 -6.93 -29.94 1.95
C ASP A 39 -8.36 -29.74 1.40
N SER A 40 -8.80 -28.50 1.20
CA SER A 40 -10.08 -28.19 0.54
C SER A 40 -9.98 -28.44 -0.96
N ARG A 41 -10.39 -29.62 -1.40
CA ARG A 41 -10.49 -29.95 -2.83
C ARG A 41 -11.48 -29.01 -3.49
N ALA A 42 -11.04 -28.35 -4.56
CA ALA A 42 -11.99 -27.69 -5.45
C ALA A 42 -13.05 -28.73 -5.91
N PRO A 43 -14.33 -28.35 -6.02
CA PRO A 43 -15.39 -29.27 -6.47
C PRO A 43 -15.09 -29.93 -7.82
N SER A 44 -14.21 -29.36 -8.63
CA SER A 44 -13.75 -29.86 -9.93
C SER A 44 -12.64 -30.92 -9.86
N GLY A 45 -12.14 -31.28 -8.64
CA GLY A 45 -11.01 -32.20 -8.49
C GLY A 45 -9.64 -31.61 -8.89
N ALA A 46 -9.58 -30.37 -9.38
CA ALA A 46 -8.34 -29.73 -9.74
C ALA A 46 -7.64 -29.19 -8.48
N TYR A 47 -6.37 -29.50 -8.33
CA TYR A 47 -5.55 -28.92 -7.26
C TYR A 47 -5.17 -27.49 -7.67
N ARG A 48 -5.38 -26.54 -6.75
CA ARG A 48 -4.97 -25.14 -6.93
C ARG A 48 -3.86 -24.83 -5.94
N GLY A 49 -2.91 -24.00 -6.39
CA GLY A 49 -1.97 -23.36 -5.49
C GLY A 49 -2.68 -22.30 -4.65
N VAL A 50 -2.08 -21.95 -3.53
CA VAL A 50 -2.59 -20.91 -2.63
C VAL A 50 -1.52 -19.84 -2.47
N VAL A 51 -1.94 -18.59 -2.58
CA VAL A 51 -1.12 -17.42 -2.20
C VAL A 51 -1.89 -16.67 -1.12
N ALA A 52 -1.30 -16.54 0.05
CA ALA A 52 -1.84 -15.74 1.14
C ALA A 52 -1.00 -14.47 1.30
N VAL A 53 -1.65 -13.31 1.32
CA VAL A 53 -1.02 -12.01 1.42
C VAL A 53 -1.30 -11.41 2.79
N TYR A 54 -0.26 -10.95 3.47
CA TYR A 54 -0.35 -10.31 4.77
C TYR A 54 0.44 -9.00 4.76
N ALA A 55 0.01 -8.02 5.57
CA ALA A 55 0.87 -6.96 6.03
C ALA A 55 1.37 -7.31 7.43
N GLY A 56 2.67 -7.39 7.57
CA GLY A 56 3.32 -7.65 8.86
C GLY A 56 3.53 -6.36 9.65
N HIS A 57 4.72 -6.27 10.23
CA HIS A 57 5.09 -5.14 11.07
C HIS A 57 5.19 -3.84 10.25
N GLY A 58 4.36 -2.86 10.58
CA GLY A 58 4.47 -1.50 10.08
C GLY A 58 5.21 -0.64 11.10
N VAL A 59 6.28 0.03 10.69
CA VAL A 59 6.99 1.01 11.51
C VAL A 59 6.93 2.35 10.82
N ASN A 60 6.34 3.31 11.50
CA ASN A 60 6.47 4.70 11.14
C ASN A 60 7.65 5.26 11.94
N LYS A 61 8.83 5.31 11.31
CA LYS A 61 10.00 5.93 11.94
C LYS A 61 9.98 7.42 11.60
N TRP A 62 9.66 8.21 12.57
CA TRP A 62 10.05 9.61 12.61
C TRP A 62 11.59 9.63 12.57
N ALA A 63 12.16 10.61 11.90
CA ALA A 63 13.60 10.84 12.02
C ALA A 63 13.93 11.05 13.51
N ALA A 64 14.32 9.97 14.18
CA ALA A 64 14.36 9.85 15.63
C ALA A 64 15.51 10.65 16.26
N ASP A 65 16.30 11.34 15.46
CA ASP A 65 17.49 12.08 15.93
C ASP A 65 17.25 13.57 16.15
N ASP A 66 16.09 14.07 15.79
CA ASP A 66 15.78 15.48 16.00
C ASP A 66 14.76 15.65 17.14
N ALA A 67 15.02 16.63 17.97
CA ALA A 67 14.19 17.11 19.07
C ALA A 67 12.76 17.53 18.65
N ASN A 68 12.29 17.05 17.52
CA ASN A 68 11.09 17.38 16.80
C ASN A 68 10.09 16.24 16.87
N ASP A 69 9.59 15.95 18.07
CA ASP A 69 8.41 15.09 18.23
C ASP A 69 7.21 15.78 17.54
N PRO A 70 6.64 15.22 16.46
CA PRO A 70 5.51 15.82 15.78
C PRO A 70 4.23 15.81 16.65
N GLY A 71 4.31 15.35 17.88
CA GLY A 71 3.17 15.22 18.77
C GLY A 71 2.14 14.17 18.31
N PRO A 72 0.95 14.12 18.92
CA PRO A 72 -0.08 13.10 18.58
C PRO A 72 -0.49 13.07 17.12
N GLY A 73 -0.49 14.22 16.43
CA GLY A 73 -0.79 14.32 14.99
C GLY A 73 0.26 13.66 14.11
N GLY A 74 1.45 13.47 14.65
CA GLY A 74 2.55 12.84 13.95
C GLY A 74 2.34 11.39 13.55
N VAL A 75 1.36 10.70 14.12
CA VAL A 75 1.00 9.33 13.71
C VAL A 75 0.68 9.24 12.21
N PHE A 76 0.17 10.32 11.63
CA PHE A 76 -0.16 10.39 10.21
C PHE A 76 0.94 11.03 9.35
N ALA A 77 1.98 11.59 9.96
CA ALA A 77 3.07 12.22 9.22
C ALA A 77 4.14 11.20 8.83
N GLY A 78 4.80 11.46 7.70
CA GLY A 78 5.88 10.61 7.19
C GLY A 78 5.41 9.34 6.46
N ASN A 79 6.38 8.70 5.83
CA ASN A 79 6.16 7.52 5.01
C ASN A 79 6.40 6.26 5.84
N PRO A 80 5.35 5.46 6.12
CA PRO A 80 5.51 4.25 6.90
C PRO A 80 6.34 3.20 6.14
N ARG A 81 7.14 2.45 6.89
CA ARG A 81 7.76 1.24 6.40
C ARG A 81 6.85 0.06 6.71
N ILE A 82 6.46 -0.67 5.69
CA ILE A 82 5.52 -1.79 5.79
C ILE A 82 6.15 -3.03 5.19
N ASP A 83 6.15 -4.11 5.94
CA ASP A 83 6.55 -5.42 5.45
C ASP A 83 5.31 -6.15 4.93
N LEU A 84 5.35 -6.52 3.66
CA LEU A 84 4.35 -7.37 3.02
C LEU A 84 4.89 -8.80 2.95
N PHE A 85 4.07 -9.74 3.35
CA PHE A 85 4.41 -11.17 3.30
C PHE A 85 3.45 -11.87 2.35
N MET A 86 4.00 -12.72 1.51
CA MET A 86 3.25 -13.61 0.65
C MET A 86 3.68 -15.05 0.92
N GLN A 87 2.75 -15.87 1.34
CA GLN A 87 2.98 -17.31 1.50
C GLN A 87 2.41 -18.03 0.29
N ILE A 88 3.29 -18.64 -0.49
CA ILE A 88 2.97 -19.35 -1.72
C ILE A 88 3.06 -20.84 -1.45
N LEU A 89 2.00 -21.58 -1.68
CA LEU A 89 1.95 -23.02 -1.50
C LEU A 89 1.56 -23.71 -2.80
N LEU A 90 2.28 -24.76 -3.16
CA LEU A 90 2.02 -25.54 -4.36
C LEU A 90 1.35 -26.87 -3.98
N PRO A 91 0.25 -27.26 -4.64
CA PRO A 91 -0.29 -28.60 -4.52
C PRO A 91 0.67 -29.63 -5.13
N SER A 92 0.42 -30.89 -4.88
CA SER A 92 1.26 -31.99 -5.37
C SER A 92 1.46 -32.03 -6.89
N GLN A 93 0.49 -31.51 -7.62
CA GLN A 93 0.56 -31.30 -9.08
C GLN A 93 -0.07 -29.97 -9.42
N ILE A 94 0.61 -29.15 -10.20
CA ILE A 94 0.12 -27.84 -10.63
C ILE A 94 0.51 -27.58 -12.08
N ALA A 95 -0.39 -26.91 -12.82
CA ALA A 95 -0.06 -26.32 -14.10
C ALA A 95 0.56 -24.94 -13.87
N VAL A 96 1.78 -24.74 -14.31
CA VAL A 96 2.48 -23.46 -14.25
C VAL A 96 2.64 -22.91 -15.67
N THR A 97 2.22 -21.69 -15.86
CA THR A 97 2.36 -20.99 -17.15
C THR A 97 3.44 -19.92 -17.03
N THR A 98 4.39 -19.91 -17.97
CA THR A 98 5.41 -18.86 -18.05
C THR A 98 4.85 -17.62 -18.73
N ASP A 99 5.53 -16.50 -18.57
CA ASP A 99 5.22 -15.23 -19.25
C ASP A 99 5.19 -15.35 -20.78
N ALA A 100 5.92 -16.33 -21.34
CA ALA A 100 5.91 -16.64 -22.77
C ALA A 100 4.71 -17.52 -23.18
N GLY A 101 3.78 -17.81 -22.27
CA GLY A 101 2.59 -18.63 -22.53
C GLY A 101 2.85 -20.14 -22.55
N VAL A 102 4.04 -20.59 -22.19
CA VAL A 102 4.34 -22.04 -22.11
C VAL A 102 3.76 -22.58 -20.81
N THR A 103 2.83 -23.55 -20.92
CA THR A 103 2.23 -24.23 -19.76
C THR A 103 2.84 -25.62 -19.62
N ALA A 104 3.26 -25.94 -18.40
CA ALA A 104 3.76 -27.26 -18.04
C ALA A 104 3.11 -27.78 -16.76
N GLN A 105 2.83 -29.09 -16.73
CA GLN A 105 2.43 -29.77 -15.50
C GLN A 105 3.68 -30.06 -14.67
N VAL A 106 3.73 -29.53 -13.47
CA VAL A 106 4.84 -29.69 -12.54
C VAL A 106 4.42 -30.57 -11.38
N ASN A 107 5.25 -31.58 -11.10
CA ASN A 107 5.09 -32.38 -9.89
C ASN A 107 5.86 -31.70 -8.74
N ALA A 108 5.13 -31.20 -7.75
CA ALA A 108 5.70 -30.47 -6.62
C ALA A 108 6.49 -31.35 -5.62
N ARG A 109 6.74 -32.60 -5.94
CA ARG A 109 7.53 -33.52 -5.08
C ARG A 109 9.01 -33.55 -5.42
N ASN A 110 9.44 -32.93 -6.51
CA ASN A 110 10.80 -33.01 -7.08
C ASN A 110 11.43 -31.63 -7.25
N ALA A 111 12.59 -31.60 -7.90
CA ALA A 111 13.29 -30.39 -8.29
C ALA A 111 12.41 -29.39 -9.12
N GLY A 112 11.34 -29.87 -9.73
CA GLY A 112 10.35 -29.02 -10.40
C GLY A 112 9.55 -28.11 -9.47
N ALA A 113 9.47 -28.44 -8.17
CA ALA A 113 8.78 -27.59 -7.21
C ALA A 113 9.45 -26.23 -7.03
N GLU A 114 10.79 -26.22 -6.91
CA GLU A 114 11.55 -24.99 -6.76
C GLU A 114 11.44 -24.12 -8.02
N LEU A 115 11.55 -24.72 -9.20
CA LEU A 115 11.37 -24.01 -10.46
C LEU A 115 9.95 -23.41 -10.57
N ALA A 116 8.92 -24.15 -10.14
CA ALA A 116 7.55 -23.66 -10.14
C ALA A 116 7.37 -22.48 -9.17
N LEU A 117 7.95 -22.57 -7.96
CA LEU A 117 7.95 -21.47 -6.99
C LEU A 117 8.69 -20.25 -7.54
N ASP A 118 9.83 -20.43 -8.23
CA ASP A 118 10.56 -19.34 -8.87
C ASP A 118 9.73 -18.66 -9.96
N ILE A 119 9.06 -19.43 -10.82
CA ILE A 119 8.18 -18.87 -11.87
C ILE A 119 7.04 -18.10 -11.26
N VAL A 120 6.35 -18.65 -10.26
CA VAL A 120 5.23 -17.99 -9.57
C VAL A 120 5.69 -16.71 -8.88
N THR A 121 6.78 -16.76 -8.14
CA THR A 121 7.35 -15.58 -7.46
C THR A 121 7.70 -14.50 -8.48
N ARG A 122 8.36 -14.88 -9.58
CA ARG A 122 8.72 -13.95 -10.65
C ARG A 122 7.50 -13.32 -11.33
N ALA A 123 6.44 -14.09 -11.56
CA ALA A 123 5.20 -13.60 -12.16
C ALA A 123 4.55 -12.52 -11.28
N ILE A 124 4.48 -12.76 -9.95
CA ILE A 124 3.97 -11.78 -8.99
C ILE A 124 4.82 -10.51 -9.00
N LEU A 125 6.15 -10.65 -8.81
CA LEU A 125 7.07 -9.50 -8.77
C LEU A 125 7.04 -8.69 -10.06
N ARG A 126 6.89 -9.35 -11.20
CA ARG A 126 6.78 -8.69 -12.49
C ARG A 126 5.47 -7.89 -12.60
N GLY A 127 4.34 -8.46 -12.17
CA GLY A 127 3.06 -7.75 -12.13
C GLY A 127 3.13 -6.50 -11.26
N LEU A 128 3.78 -6.60 -10.09
CA LEU A 128 3.96 -5.45 -9.19
C LEU A 128 4.88 -4.37 -9.76
N SER A 129 5.90 -4.75 -10.56
CA SER A 129 6.96 -3.82 -10.99
C SER A 129 6.75 -3.26 -12.40
N LEU A 130 6.09 -4.00 -13.29
CA LEU A 130 6.02 -3.68 -14.72
C LEU A 130 4.60 -3.41 -15.22
N GLU A 131 3.59 -3.66 -14.44
CA GLU A 131 2.22 -3.37 -14.84
C GLU A 131 1.99 -1.86 -14.87
N ALA A 132 1.65 -1.35 -16.05
CA ALA A 132 1.46 0.08 -16.29
C ALA A 132 0.03 0.56 -16.03
N SER A 133 -0.88 -0.34 -15.66
CA SER A 133 -2.31 -0.05 -15.46
C SER A 133 -2.88 -0.83 -14.28
N GLY A 134 -4.08 -0.45 -13.83
CA GLY A 134 -4.82 -1.17 -12.81
C GLY A 134 -4.10 -1.25 -11.46
N TRP A 135 -4.17 -2.40 -10.82
CA TRP A 135 -3.67 -2.62 -9.45
C TRP A 135 -2.15 -2.55 -9.32
N GLY A 136 -1.41 -2.93 -10.38
CA GLY A 136 0.06 -2.80 -10.40
C GLY A 136 0.49 -1.34 -10.44
N GLN A 137 -0.21 -0.50 -11.21
CA GLN A 137 0.04 0.94 -11.21
C GLN A 137 -0.28 1.58 -9.85
N LEU A 138 -1.38 1.17 -9.21
CA LEU A 138 -1.71 1.63 -7.85
C LEU A 138 -0.63 1.22 -6.85
N PHE A 139 -0.14 -0.02 -6.92
CA PHE A 139 0.99 -0.45 -6.09
C PHE A 139 2.22 0.44 -6.30
N GLY A 140 2.62 0.68 -7.56
CA GLY A 140 3.78 1.53 -7.88
C GLY A 140 3.64 2.98 -7.39
N ARG A 141 2.40 3.49 -7.26
CA ARG A 141 2.13 4.83 -6.70
C ARG A 141 2.07 4.83 -5.17
N ALA A 142 1.68 3.70 -4.58
CA ALA A 142 1.62 3.53 -3.12
C ALA A 142 2.99 3.29 -2.49
N VAL A 143 3.95 2.77 -3.28
CA VAL A 143 5.30 2.43 -2.82
C VAL A 143 6.30 3.43 -3.37
N SER A 144 6.92 4.20 -2.48
CA SER A 144 7.98 5.13 -2.88
C SER A 144 9.31 4.39 -3.12
N ARG A 145 9.55 3.30 -2.38
CA ARG A 145 10.77 2.49 -2.49
C ARG A 145 10.55 1.10 -1.90
N ILE A 146 11.17 0.10 -2.51
CA ILE A 146 11.34 -1.24 -1.93
C ILE A 146 12.78 -1.31 -1.39
N ASP A 147 12.91 -1.48 -0.07
CA ASP A 147 14.21 -1.54 0.59
C ASP A 147 14.82 -2.95 0.51
N GLU A 148 13.97 -3.96 0.58
CA GLU A 148 14.39 -5.35 0.67
C GLU A 148 13.37 -6.27 0.02
N VAL A 149 13.87 -7.27 -0.69
CA VAL A 149 13.11 -8.41 -1.19
C VAL A 149 13.79 -9.66 -0.66
N ASP A 150 13.11 -10.37 0.22
CA ASP A 150 13.62 -11.61 0.81
C ASP A 150 12.67 -12.77 0.49
N TRP A 151 13.22 -13.96 0.32
CA TRP A 151 12.44 -15.17 0.07
C TRP A 151 13.08 -16.41 0.67
N GLY A 152 12.24 -17.28 1.20
CA GLY A 152 12.67 -18.54 1.79
C GLY A 152 11.73 -19.67 1.42
N SER A 153 12.28 -20.81 1.01
CA SER A 153 11.50 -22.03 0.77
C SER A 153 11.30 -22.81 2.07
N TYR A 154 10.12 -23.37 2.25
CA TYR A 154 9.77 -24.19 3.40
C TYR A 154 8.86 -25.36 2.99
N LEU A 155 8.68 -26.31 3.91
CA LEU A 155 7.77 -27.44 3.73
C LEU A 155 6.67 -27.34 4.79
N VAL A 156 5.43 -27.35 4.34
CA VAL A 156 4.28 -27.54 5.24
C VAL A 156 4.02 -29.04 5.35
N GLU A 157 4.14 -29.57 6.55
CA GLU A 157 3.78 -30.95 6.85
C GLU A 157 2.36 -30.99 7.42
N THR A 158 1.44 -31.57 6.66
CA THR A 158 0.15 -32.01 7.16
C THR A 158 0.25 -33.51 7.50
N THR A 159 -0.76 -34.06 8.14
CA THR A 159 -0.77 -35.49 8.58
C THR A 159 -0.49 -36.50 7.47
N SER A 160 -0.61 -36.13 6.22
CA SER A 160 -0.47 -37.05 5.07
C SER A 160 0.33 -36.49 3.88
N VAL A 161 0.61 -35.19 3.79
CA VAL A 161 1.22 -34.59 2.61
C VAL A 161 2.25 -33.53 3.01
N LYS A 162 3.43 -33.59 2.37
CA LYS A 162 4.45 -32.53 2.41
C LYS A 162 4.20 -31.59 1.24
N THR A 163 3.87 -30.34 1.54
CA THR A 163 3.56 -29.32 0.55
C THR A 163 4.69 -28.31 0.50
N PRO A 164 5.37 -28.16 -0.66
CA PRO A 164 6.40 -27.13 -0.80
C PRO A 164 5.75 -25.75 -0.81
N GLY A 165 6.40 -24.84 -0.12
CA GLY A 165 5.99 -23.45 -0.02
C GLY A 165 7.16 -22.51 -0.11
N ARG A 166 6.84 -21.25 -0.36
CA ARG A 166 7.77 -20.13 -0.32
C ARG A 166 7.14 -18.96 0.41
N GLU A 167 7.91 -18.37 1.28
CA GLU A 167 7.60 -17.06 1.82
C GLU A 167 8.37 -16.01 1.01
N LEU A 168 7.68 -14.97 0.58
CA LEU A 168 8.24 -13.80 -0.06
C LEU A 168 7.90 -12.59 0.81
N ARG A 169 8.93 -11.85 1.19
CA ARG A 169 8.81 -10.62 1.98
C ARG A 169 9.26 -9.43 1.15
N LEU A 170 8.46 -8.37 1.14
CA LEU A 170 8.78 -7.08 0.56
C LEU A 170 8.76 -6.03 1.66
N SER A 171 9.91 -5.44 1.96
CA SER A 171 9.99 -4.28 2.86
C SER A 171 9.83 -3.01 2.04
N CYS A 172 8.68 -2.36 2.17
CA CYS A 172 8.29 -1.20 1.38
C CYS A 172 8.29 0.08 2.23
N VAL A 173 8.83 1.17 1.68
CA VAL A 173 8.53 2.51 2.15
C VAL A 173 7.30 2.98 1.38
N ALA A 174 6.18 3.12 2.07
CA ALA A 174 4.91 3.43 1.47
C ALA A 174 4.63 4.94 1.46
N LEU A 175 3.58 5.35 0.77
CA LEU A 175 3.07 6.70 0.87
C LEU A 175 2.54 6.97 2.28
N GLN A 176 2.42 8.24 2.61
CA GLN A 176 1.86 8.70 3.88
C GLN A 176 0.42 8.24 4.08
N GLU A 177 0.05 7.95 5.32
CA GLU A 177 -1.35 7.69 5.69
C GLU A 177 -2.25 8.88 5.33
N PRO A 178 -3.49 8.64 4.92
CA PRO A 178 -4.43 9.73 4.68
C PRO A 178 -4.71 10.44 6.00
N VAL A 179 -4.59 11.76 5.99
CA VAL A 179 -4.91 12.58 7.16
C VAL A 179 -6.43 12.76 7.24
N PRO A 180 -7.06 12.39 8.36
CA PRO A 180 -8.49 12.56 8.52
C PRO A 180 -8.92 14.01 8.28
N GLY A 181 -9.98 14.23 7.49
CA GLY A 181 -10.49 15.57 7.16
C GLY A 181 -9.73 16.33 6.07
N ALA A 182 -8.59 15.82 5.61
CA ALA A 182 -7.88 16.40 4.49
C ALA A 182 -8.56 16.05 3.15
N ALA A 183 -8.31 16.86 2.13
CA ALA A 183 -8.72 16.50 0.78
C ALA A 183 -8.04 15.20 0.32
N LEU A 184 -8.80 14.33 -0.35
CA LEU A 184 -8.25 13.10 -0.90
C LEU A 184 -7.15 13.39 -1.90
N THR A 185 -5.99 12.78 -1.71
CA THR A 185 -4.94 12.81 -2.73
C THR A 185 -5.39 12.02 -3.96
N PRO A 186 -4.80 12.29 -5.15
CA PRO A 186 -5.15 11.55 -6.37
C PRO A 186 -4.99 10.03 -6.23
N PHE A 187 -4.03 9.56 -5.42
CA PHE A 187 -3.88 8.13 -5.15
C PHE A 187 -5.11 7.54 -4.46
N TRP A 188 -5.56 8.19 -3.37
CA TRP A 188 -6.68 7.66 -2.58
C TRP A 188 -8.01 7.72 -3.34
N ALA A 189 -8.20 8.73 -4.19
CA ALA A 189 -9.37 8.82 -5.06
C ALA A 189 -9.40 7.65 -6.07
N ASP A 190 -8.28 7.38 -6.73
CA ASP A 190 -8.17 6.29 -7.70
C ASP A 190 -8.25 4.92 -7.03
N PHE A 191 -7.64 4.76 -5.84
CA PHE A 191 -7.72 3.52 -5.06
C PHE A 191 -9.17 3.23 -4.63
N LEU A 192 -9.89 4.22 -4.10
CA LEU A 192 -11.30 4.07 -3.73
C LEU A 192 -12.15 3.67 -4.95
N ALA A 193 -11.94 4.30 -6.11
CA ALA A 193 -12.62 3.95 -7.35
C ALA A 193 -12.32 2.50 -7.78
N ALA A 194 -11.07 2.05 -7.64
CA ALA A 194 -10.69 0.66 -7.93
C ALA A 194 -11.35 -0.34 -6.96
N VAL A 195 -11.41 -0.01 -5.67
CA VAL A 195 -12.10 -0.81 -4.65
C VAL A 195 -13.60 -0.91 -4.96
N GLN A 196 -14.25 0.19 -5.33
CA GLN A 196 -15.67 0.22 -5.72
C GLN A 196 -15.98 -0.62 -6.96
N ALA A 197 -15.06 -0.67 -7.90
CA ALA A 197 -15.20 -1.43 -9.14
C ALA A 197 -14.89 -2.93 -8.99
N ASP A 198 -14.23 -3.33 -7.91
CA ASP A 198 -13.81 -4.71 -7.68
C ASP A 198 -14.88 -5.50 -6.93
N ALA A 199 -15.33 -6.64 -7.47
CA ALA A 199 -16.45 -7.41 -6.91
C ALA A 199 -16.20 -7.93 -5.48
N GLU A 200 -14.93 -8.20 -5.12
CA GLU A 200 -14.58 -8.71 -3.78
C GLU A 200 -14.43 -7.56 -2.77
N PHE A 201 -13.86 -6.45 -3.21
CA PHE A 201 -13.59 -5.30 -2.33
C PHE A 201 -14.76 -4.30 -2.27
N ALA A 202 -15.66 -4.28 -3.23
CA ALA A 202 -16.80 -3.35 -3.25
C ALA A 202 -17.61 -3.30 -1.94
N PRO A 203 -17.82 -4.42 -1.21
CA PRO A 203 -18.50 -4.38 0.09
C PRO A 203 -17.73 -3.58 1.17
N LEU A 204 -16.43 -3.37 1.01
CA LEU A 204 -15.58 -2.60 1.93
C LEU A 204 -15.51 -1.12 1.57
N ALA A 205 -15.93 -0.74 0.35
CA ALA A 205 -15.82 0.62 -0.14
C ALA A 205 -16.53 1.65 0.76
N PRO A 206 -17.74 1.41 1.30
CA PRO A 206 -18.39 2.37 2.20
C PRO A 206 -17.61 2.63 3.49
N LEU A 207 -16.94 1.60 4.04
CA LEU A 207 -16.09 1.74 5.23
C LEU A 207 -14.84 2.56 4.91
N LEU A 208 -14.20 2.26 3.79
CA LEU A 208 -13.02 2.99 3.34
C LEU A 208 -13.36 4.46 3.05
N GLU A 209 -14.47 4.73 2.37
CA GLU A 209 -14.94 6.09 2.09
C GLU A 209 -15.24 6.86 3.38
N ALA A 210 -15.88 6.22 4.36
CA ALA A 210 -16.16 6.82 5.64
C ALA A 210 -14.88 7.21 6.41
N GLU A 211 -13.87 6.34 6.41
CA GLU A 211 -12.58 6.63 7.04
C GLU A 211 -11.81 7.74 6.32
N LEU A 212 -11.79 7.72 5.00
CA LEU A 212 -11.14 8.74 4.18
C LEU A 212 -11.82 10.11 4.27
N SER A 213 -13.14 10.14 4.52
CA SER A 213 -13.95 11.37 4.64
C SER A 213 -14.14 11.80 6.08
N SER A 214 -13.64 11.05 7.05
CA SER A 214 -13.89 11.30 8.47
C SER A 214 -13.41 12.69 8.87
N PRO A 215 -14.26 13.53 9.46
CA PRO A 215 -13.83 14.84 9.92
C PRO A 215 -12.83 14.67 11.06
N SER A 216 -11.66 15.27 10.90
CA SER A 216 -10.59 15.13 11.91
C SER A 216 -10.83 15.92 13.19
N GLY A 217 -11.69 16.91 13.17
CA GLY A 217 -11.72 17.95 14.20
C GLY A 217 -10.46 18.81 14.26
N LEU A 218 -9.48 18.56 13.38
CA LEU A 218 -8.26 19.32 13.26
C LEU A 218 -8.51 20.59 12.44
N SER A 219 -7.87 21.68 12.81
CA SER A 219 -7.83 22.89 11.98
C SER A 219 -7.02 22.65 10.70
N GLN A 220 -7.26 23.44 9.65
CA GLN A 220 -6.47 23.34 8.42
C GLN A 220 -4.96 23.51 8.69
N GLY A 221 -4.58 24.40 9.61
CA GLY A 221 -3.17 24.57 10.00
C GLY A 221 -2.56 23.34 10.65
N GLU A 222 -3.33 22.58 11.44
CA GLU A 222 -2.87 21.30 12.00
C GLU A 222 -2.73 20.24 10.92
N ILE A 223 -3.66 20.17 9.98
CA ILE A 223 -3.60 19.28 8.83
C ILE A 223 -2.35 19.59 7.99
N ASP A 224 -2.13 20.87 7.66
CA ASP A 224 -0.97 21.30 6.87
C ASP A 224 0.34 21.01 7.60
N ARG A 225 0.39 21.21 8.92
CA ARG A 225 1.54 20.87 9.75
C ARG A 225 1.86 19.38 9.70
N ILE A 226 0.85 18.52 9.79
CA ILE A 226 1.00 17.07 9.70
C ILE A 226 1.54 16.68 8.32
N PHE A 227 1.00 17.24 7.25
CA PHE A 227 1.48 16.98 5.90
C PHE A 227 2.93 17.39 5.69
N LEU A 228 3.35 18.52 6.27
CA LEU A 228 4.72 18.98 6.16
C LEU A 228 5.68 18.22 7.09
N GLY A 229 5.16 17.45 8.04
CA GLY A 229 5.96 16.72 9.02
C GLY A 229 6.74 17.63 9.96
N ILE A 230 6.24 18.86 10.18
CA ILE A 230 6.92 19.86 11.02
C ILE A 230 6.31 19.91 12.42
N THR A 231 7.13 20.27 13.40
CA THR A 231 6.69 20.47 14.78
C THR A 231 5.85 21.73 14.92
N GLU A 232 5.12 21.84 16.01
CA GLU A 232 4.38 23.06 16.33
C GLU A 232 5.29 24.27 16.45
N THR A 233 6.45 24.11 17.08
CA THR A 233 7.45 25.17 17.21
C THR A 233 7.96 25.63 15.83
N ALA A 234 8.34 24.68 14.97
CA ALA A 234 8.79 25.02 13.62
C ALA A 234 7.67 25.63 12.78
N ALA A 235 6.41 25.19 12.96
CA ALA A 235 5.26 25.80 12.28
C ALA A 235 5.03 27.24 12.74
N GLN A 236 5.19 27.53 14.03
CA GLN A 236 5.12 28.89 14.57
C GLN A 236 6.23 29.77 14.01
N ASP A 237 7.46 29.25 13.92
CA ASP A 237 8.62 29.99 13.42
C ASP A 237 8.47 30.38 11.93
N VAL A 238 7.79 29.55 11.13
CA VAL A 238 7.48 29.86 9.72
C VAL A 238 6.10 30.51 9.51
N GLY A 239 5.41 30.88 10.59
CA GLY A 239 4.14 31.59 10.54
C GLY A 239 2.91 30.72 10.23
N ILE A 240 3.05 29.39 10.25
CA ILE A 240 1.93 28.45 10.17
C ILE A 240 1.32 28.32 11.56
N THR A 241 0.48 29.25 11.94
CA THR A 241 -0.23 29.18 13.22
C THR A 241 -1.52 28.41 13.06
N ALA A 242 -1.79 27.47 13.98
CA ALA A 242 -3.12 26.93 14.16
C ALA A 242 -4.04 28.07 14.65
N THR A 243 -4.65 28.75 13.73
CA THR A 243 -5.73 29.68 14.04
C THR A 243 -6.88 28.82 14.51
N THR A 244 -7.21 28.88 15.79
CA THR A 244 -8.54 28.48 16.25
C THR A 244 -9.53 29.31 15.45
N VAL A 245 -10.14 28.69 14.45
CA VAL A 245 -11.16 29.35 13.65
C VAL A 245 -12.30 29.63 14.60
N ASP A 246 -12.44 30.90 14.98
CA ASP A 246 -13.69 31.38 15.55
C ASP A 246 -14.78 31.00 14.53
N PRO A 247 -15.73 30.11 14.86
CA PRO A 247 -16.77 29.70 13.93
C PRO A 247 -17.62 30.86 13.41
N ASN A 248 -17.48 32.05 14.00
CA ASN A 248 -18.10 33.30 13.57
C ASN A 248 -17.12 34.23 12.83
N TYR A 249 -15.85 33.83 12.68
CA TYR A 249 -14.89 34.65 11.94
C TYR A 249 -15.16 34.54 10.44
N ASN A 250 -15.71 35.62 9.90
CA ASN A 250 -15.82 35.82 8.47
C ASN A 250 -14.61 36.70 8.05
N PRO A 251 -13.52 36.11 7.52
CA PRO A 251 -12.35 36.91 7.17
C PRO A 251 -12.75 37.94 6.14
N PRO A 252 -12.34 39.20 6.28
CA PRO A 252 -12.51 40.17 5.22
C PRO A 252 -11.84 39.59 3.98
N LEU A 253 -12.54 39.61 2.85
CA LEU A 253 -11.96 39.22 1.56
C LEU A 253 -10.64 40.00 1.41
N PRO A 254 -9.52 39.30 1.07
CA PRO A 254 -8.25 39.99 0.87
C PRO A 254 -8.48 41.10 -0.14
N ALA A 255 -8.13 42.34 0.23
CA ALA A 255 -8.16 43.44 -0.69
C ALA A 255 -7.29 43.07 -1.91
N ALA A 256 -7.73 43.44 -3.11
CA ALA A 256 -7.04 43.10 -4.35
C ALA A 256 -5.52 43.47 -4.36
N GLU A 257 -5.13 44.40 -3.50
CA GLU A 257 -3.72 44.80 -3.30
C GLU A 257 -2.82 43.69 -2.71
N ALA A 258 -3.38 42.76 -1.91
CA ALA A 258 -2.56 41.68 -1.36
C ALA A 258 -2.22 40.60 -2.41
N ALA A 259 -3.08 40.42 -3.41
CA ALA A 259 -2.83 39.49 -4.51
C ALA A 259 -1.73 40.00 -5.46
N ASP A 260 -1.66 41.32 -5.67
CA ASP A 260 -0.63 41.93 -6.51
C ASP A 260 0.77 41.87 -5.88
N THR A 261 0.87 41.98 -4.55
CA THR A 261 2.16 41.92 -3.84
C THR A 261 2.75 40.51 -3.85
N ILE A 262 1.92 39.49 -3.76
CA ILE A 262 2.37 38.09 -3.85
C ILE A 262 2.77 37.73 -5.28
N SER A 263 2.03 38.20 -6.28
CA SER A 263 2.37 38.03 -7.71
C SER A 263 3.69 38.70 -8.06
N ALA A 264 3.96 39.88 -7.54
CA ALA A 264 5.21 40.59 -7.77
C ALA A 264 6.41 39.87 -7.11
N GLY A 265 6.26 39.36 -5.88
CA GLY A 265 7.31 38.62 -5.20
C GLY A 265 7.67 37.31 -5.89
N VAL A 266 6.69 36.60 -6.44
CA VAL A 266 6.91 35.36 -7.19
C VAL A 266 7.54 35.64 -8.56
N ALA A 267 7.18 36.75 -9.22
CA ALA A 267 7.78 37.17 -10.48
C ALA A 267 9.26 37.56 -10.33
N ASP A 268 9.62 38.24 -9.23
CA ASP A 268 11.02 38.58 -8.92
C ASP A 268 11.88 37.38 -8.57
N LEU A 269 11.33 36.40 -7.87
CA LEU A 269 11.99 35.10 -7.60
C LEU A 269 12.26 34.29 -8.87
N LEU A 270 11.31 34.31 -9.81
CA LEU A 270 11.45 33.63 -11.11
C LEU A 270 12.38 34.35 -12.07
N ALA A 271 12.55 35.68 -11.92
CA ALA A 271 13.48 36.47 -12.69
C ALA A 271 14.94 36.43 -12.21
N GLY A 272 15.21 35.69 -11.10
CA GLY A 272 16.57 35.51 -10.57
C GLY A 272 17.18 36.77 -9.91
N ASN A 273 16.37 37.77 -9.60
CA ASN A 273 16.80 38.97 -8.90
C ASN A 273 16.78 38.71 -7.38
N LEU A 274 17.85 38.12 -6.84
CA LEU A 274 18.08 38.05 -5.40
C LEU A 274 18.59 39.41 -4.91
N PRO A 275 18.03 39.99 -3.85
CA PRO A 275 18.58 41.19 -3.24
C PRO A 275 19.99 40.89 -2.71
N SER A 276 20.91 41.78 -3.05
CA SER A 276 22.31 41.76 -2.61
C SER A 276 22.46 42.01 -1.10
#